data_458864817f29d5921ea917cac017bcdd
#
_entry.id   458864817f29d5921ea917cac017bcdd
#
_cell.length_a   1.000
_cell.length_b   1.000
_cell.length_c   1.000
_cell.angle_alpha   90.00
_cell.angle_beta   90.00
_cell.angle_gamma   90.00
#
_symmetry.space_group_name_H-M   'P 1'
#
loop_
_entity.id
_entity.type
_entity.pdbx_description
1 polymer ?
#
loop_
_entity_poly.entity_id
_entity_poly.type
_entity_poly.pdbx_seq_one_letter_code
_entity_poly.pdbx_strand_id
1 'polypeptide(L)'
;MSVVTTREIANALNLDETEVQQQAMMAWLTEQKRRILQTRLEILARYRSASLEELEAKIADGEAPEHPAWEDLIVAENLSNRLEEINAYLRRLQSAG
;
A
#
# COMPACT_ATOMS: atom_id res chain seq x y z
N MET A 1 -12.24 18.35 24.06
CA MET A 1 -11.26 17.73 23.14
C MET A 1 -11.10 18.65 21.95
N SER A 2 -9.88 19.07 21.66
CA SER A 2 -9.66 19.97 20.51
C SER A 2 -9.37 19.12 19.25
N VAL A 3 -9.98 19.54 18.14
CA VAL A 3 -9.77 18.89 16.84
C VAL A 3 -8.73 19.74 16.09
N VAL A 4 -7.64 19.10 15.71
CA VAL A 4 -6.60 19.76 14.91
C VAL A 4 -7.04 19.78 13.45
N THR A 5 -7.01 20.95 12.82
CA THR A 5 -7.38 21.09 11.42
C THR A 5 -6.16 21.39 10.55
N THR A 6 -6.29 21.13 9.25
CA THR A 6 -5.25 21.47 8.28
C THR A 6 -4.97 22.98 8.27
N ARG A 7 -6.02 23.79 8.38
CA ARG A 7 -5.90 25.24 8.42
C ARG A 7 -5.09 25.71 9.62
N GLU A 8 -5.34 25.11 10.78
CA GLU A 8 -4.63 25.44 12.02
C GLU A 8 -3.13 25.16 11.89
N ILE A 9 -2.78 24.00 11.36
CA ILE A 9 -1.37 23.62 11.12
C ILE A 9 -0.73 24.56 10.09
N ALA A 10 -1.42 24.81 8.96
CA ALA A 10 -0.92 25.67 7.91
C ALA A 10 -0.65 27.08 8.42
N ASN A 11 -1.58 27.64 9.21
CA ASN A 11 -1.42 28.96 9.78
C ASN A 11 -0.26 29.03 10.78
N ALA A 12 -0.13 28.01 11.64
CA ALA A 12 0.94 27.97 12.64
C ALA A 12 2.31 27.90 12.00
N LEU A 13 2.44 27.21 10.87
CA LEU A 13 3.72 27.00 10.18
C LEU A 13 3.91 27.94 8.98
N ASN A 14 2.98 28.83 8.76
CA ASN A 14 2.99 29.80 7.66
C ASN A 14 3.07 29.09 6.29
N LEU A 15 2.21 28.09 6.10
CA LEU A 15 2.12 27.29 4.88
C LEU A 15 0.74 27.47 4.23
N ASP A 16 0.65 27.11 2.96
CA ASP A 16 -0.61 27.04 2.25
C ASP A 16 -1.40 25.81 2.67
N GLU A 17 -2.68 25.98 3.02
CA GLU A 17 -3.55 24.89 3.48
C GLU A 17 -3.67 23.77 2.45
N THR A 18 -3.84 24.11 1.16
CA THR A 18 -3.96 23.14 0.08
C THR A 18 -2.67 22.32 -0.07
N GLU A 19 -1.52 22.99 0.06
CA GLU A 19 -0.23 22.31 0.00
C GLU A 19 -0.06 21.34 1.15
N VAL A 20 -0.44 21.73 2.37
CA VAL A 20 -0.39 20.86 3.54
C VAL A 20 -1.26 19.62 3.31
N GLN A 21 -2.48 19.80 2.80
CA GLN A 21 -3.39 18.69 2.50
C GLN A 21 -2.79 17.75 1.46
N GLN A 22 -2.24 18.30 0.38
CA GLN A 22 -1.64 17.51 -0.69
C GLN A 22 -0.45 16.70 -0.18
N GLN A 23 0.44 17.32 0.57
CA GLN A 23 1.60 16.66 1.15
C GLN A 23 1.19 15.59 2.16
N ALA A 24 0.18 15.86 2.98
CA ALA A 24 -0.33 14.88 3.94
C ALA A 24 -0.92 13.65 3.26
N MET A 25 -1.71 13.84 2.20
CA MET A 25 -2.27 12.73 1.42
C MET A 25 -1.17 11.90 0.76
N MET A 26 -0.18 12.56 0.17
CA MET A 26 0.94 11.87 -0.45
C MET A 26 1.74 11.06 0.57
N ALA A 27 2.01 11.65 1.74
CA ALA A 27 2.75 10.97 2.80
C ALA A 27 1.98 9.75 3.31
N TRP A 28 0.68 9.88 3.52
CA TRP A 28 -0.16 8.77 3.98
C TRP A 28 -0.21 7.65 2.96
N LEU A 29 -0.45 7.99 1.68
CA LEU A 29 -0.49 7.00 0.60
C LEU A 29 0.85 6.29 0.43
N THR A 30 1.95 7.02 0.52
CA THR A 30 3.30 6.46 0.44
C THR A 30 3.55 5.46 1.57
N GLU A 31 3.10 5.77 2.79
CA GLU A 31 3.22 4.85 3.92
C GLU A 31 2.34 3.61 3.72
N GLN A 32 1.14 3.75 3.19
CA GLN A 32 0.27 2.62 2.87
C GLN A 32 0.92 1.72 1.82
N LYS A 33 1.51 2.32 0.79
CA LYS A 33 2.24 1.60 -0.24
C LYS A 33 3.39 0.79 0.37
N ARG A 34 4.17 1.41 1.25
CA ARG A 34 5.29 0.74 1.93
C ARG A 34 4.81 -0.50 2.69
N ARG A 35 3.72 -0.38 3.45
CA ARG A 35 3.16 -1.48 4.22
C ARG A 35 2.67 -2.62 3.33
N ILE A 36 2.03 -2.29 2.22
CA ILE A 36 1.55 -3.29 1.26
C ILE A 36 2.72 -4.06 0.66
N LEU A 37 3.75 -3.35 0.20
CA LEU A 37 4.94 -3.97 -0.37
C LEU A 37 5.64 -4.86 0.64
N GLN A 38 5.71 -4.43 1.90
CA GLN A 38 6.30 -5.21 2.98
C GLN A 38 5.53 -6.51 3.23
N THR A 39 4.20 -6.42 3.34
CA THR A 39 3.35 -7.60 3.59
C THR A 39 3.42 -8.58 2.43
N ARG A 40 3.38 -8.09 1.19
CA ARG A 40 3.48 -8.93 0.01
C ARG A 40 4.83 -9.66 -0.04
N LEU A 41 5.91 -8.94 0.26
CA LEU A 41 7.24 -9.52 0.30
C LEU A 41 7.34 -10.62 1.37
N GLU A 42 6.77 -10.39 2.55
CA GLU A 42 6.74 -11.39 3.62
C GLU A 42 5.99 -12.65 3.22
N ILE A 43 4.85 -12.49 2.54
CA ILE A 43 4.08 -13.64 2.04
C ILE A 43 4.90 -14.43 1.04
N LEU A 44 5.48 -13.77 0.05
CA LEU A 44 6.29 -14.43 -0.97
C LEU A 44 7.52 -15.12 -0.38
N ALA A 45 8.18 -14.48 0.57
CA ALA A 45 9.35 -15.05 1.25
C ALA A 45 8.99 -16.31 2.04
N ARG A 46 7.79 -16.33 2.65
CA ARG A 46 7.30 -17.48 3.42
C ARG A 46 7.25 -18.75 2.57
N TYR A 47 6.95 -18.61 1.29
CA TYR A 47 6.84 -19.73 0.35
C TYR A 47 8.00 -19.80 -0.64
N ARG A 48 9.06 -19.01 -0.41
CA ARG A 48 10.24 -18.95 -1.28
C ARG A 48 9.84 -18.70 -2.74
N SER A 49 8.90 -17.79 -2.95
CA SER A 49 8.39 -17.45 -4.27
C SER A 49 8.84 -16.03 -4.64
N ALA A 50 9.14 -15.83 -5.92
CA ALA A 50 9.56 -14.53 -6.44
C ALA A 50 8.37 -13.69 -6.92
N SER A 51 7.22 -14.33 -7.16
CA SER A 51 6.02 -13.67 -7.68
C SER A 51 4.76 -14.39 -7.20
N LEU A 52 3.62 -13.71 -7.34
CA LEU A 52 2.32 -14.31 -7.02
C LEU A 52 2.02 -15.48 -7.97
N GLU A 53 2.40 -15.36 -9.22
CA GLU A 53 2.23 -16.41 -10.22
C GLU A 53 3.02 -17.66 -9.83
N GLU A 54 4.24 -17.48 -9.33
CA GLU A 54 5.05 -18.59 -8.84
C GLU A 54 4.41 -19.26 -7.63
N LEU A 55 3.89 -18.45 -6.69
CA LEU A 55 3.20 -19.00 -5.52
C LEU A 55 1.97 -19.80 -5.92
N GLU A 56 1.17 -19.26 -6.85
CA GLU A 56 -0.01 -19.96 -7.37
C GLU A 56 0.36 -21.30 -7.99
N ALA A 57 1.43 -21.33 -8.78
CA ALA A 57 1.91 -22.56 -9.39
C ALA A 57 2.35 -23.57 -8.35
N LYS A 58 3.04 -23.14 -7.29
CA LYS A 58 3.47 -24.03 -6.20
C LYS A 58 2.29 -24.64 -5.46
N ILE A 59 1.22 -23.87 -5.26
CA ILE A 59 0.00 -24.38 -4.63
C ILE A 59 -0.63 -25.45 -5.54
N ALA A 60 -0.74 -25.16 -6.83
CA ALA A 60 -1.34 -26.08 -7.80
C ALA A 60 -0.54 -27.38 -7.92
N ASP A 61 0.80 -27.31 -7.81
CA ASP A 61 1.68 -28.48 -7.92
C ASP A 61 1.87 -29.23 -6.59
N GLY A 62 1.25 -28.72 -5.51
CA GLY A 62 1.39 -29.33 -4.19
C GLY A 62 2.71 -29.05 -3.48
N GLU A 63 3.55 -28.17 -4.02
CA GLU A 63 4.81 -27.76 -3.39
C GLU A 63 4.59 -26.88 -2.18
N ALA A 64 3.50 -26.07 -2.18
CA ALA A 64 3.08 -25.27 -1.04
C ALA A 64 1.79 -25.88 -0.49
N PRO A 65 1.60 -25.91 0.85
CA PRO A 65 0.37 -26.45 1.42
C PRO A 65 -0.81 -25.58 1.01
N GLU A 66 -1.91 -26.21 0.61
CA GLU A 66 -3.11 -25.50 0.17
C GLU A 66 -3.58 -24.51 1.22
N HIS A 67 -3.53 -24.89 2.49
CA HIS A 67 -3.75 -24.03 3.62
C HIS A 67 -2.46 -23.93 4.43
N PRO A 68 -1.97 -22.76 4.81
CA PRO A 68 -2.58 -21.42 4.61
C PRO A 68 -2.17 -20.72 3.31
N ALA A 69 -1.48 -21.37 2.39
CA ALA A 69 -0.91 -20.71 1.20
C ALA A 69 -1.99 -20.06 0.32
N TRP A 70 -3.14 -20.72 0.17
CA TRP A 70 -4.23 -20.19 -0.64
C TRP A 70 -4.79 -18.89 -0.05
N GLU A 71 -4.99 -18.85 1.27
CA GLU A 71 -5.45 -17.64 1.94
C GLU A 71 -4.43 -16.52 1.83
N ASP A 72 -3.16 -16.83 1.98
CA ASP A 72 -2.08 -15.84 1.85
C ASP A 72 -2.00 -15.29 0.43
N LEU A 73 -2.20 -16.13 -0.58
CA LEU A 73 -2.25 -15.70 -1.98
C LEU A 73 -3.40 -14.71 -2.21
N ILE A 74 -4.59 -15.00 -1.68
CA ILE A 74 -5.75 -14.10 -1.80
C ILE A 74 -5.46 -12.75 -1.16
N VAL A 75 -4.86 -12.75 0.04
CA VAL A 75 -4.46 -11.51 0.72
C VAL A 75 -3.49 -10.72 -0.15
N ALA A 76 -2.48 -11.37 -0.71
CA ALA A 76 -1.47 -10.71 -1.54
C ALA A 76 -2.07 -10.15 -2.83
N GLU A 77 -3.01 -10.85 -3.45
CA GLU A 77 -3.71 -10.37 -4.64
C GLU A 77 -4.56 -9.13 -4.33
N ASN A 78 -5.29 -9.16 -3.21
CA ASN A 78 -6.09 -8.01 -2.78
C ASN A 78 -5.21 -6.80 -2.48
N LEU A 79 -4.07 -7.01 -1.83
CA LEU A 79 -3.10 -5.95 -1.56
C LEU A 79 -2.51 -5.38 -2.86
N SER A 80 -2.26 -6.24 -3.85
CA SER A 80 -1.75 -5.80 -5.16
C SER A 80 -2.76 -4.91 -5.88
N ASN A 81 -4.05 -5.24 -5.80
CA ASN A 81 -5.12 -4.42 -6.37
C ASN A 81 -5.20 -3.05 -5.68
N ARG A 82 -5.10 -3.04 -4.35
CA ARG A 82 -5.08 -1.79 -3.59
C ARG A 82 -3.86 -0.94 -3.94
N LEU A 83 -2.72 -1.59 -4.15
CA LEU A 83 -1.49 -0.90 -4.56
C LEU A 83 -1.66 -0.16 -5.88
N GLU A 84 -2.34 -0.76 -6.85
CA GLU A 84 -2.63 -0.10 -8.12
C GLU A 84 -3.44 1.17 -7.94
N GLU A 85 -4.46 1.12 -7.06
CA GLU A 85 -5.28 2.30 -6.74
C GLU A 85 -4.45 3.38 -6.07
N ILE A 86 -3.61 3.00 -5.10
CA ILE A 86 -2.72 3.95 -4.41
C ILE A 86 -1.77 4.62 -5.40
N ASN A 87 -1.16 3.84 -6.28
CA ASN A 87 -0.24 4.39 -7.30
C ASN A 87 -0.95 5.36 -8.24
N ALA A 88 -2.20 5.07 -8.60
CA ALA A 88 -3.00 5.97 -9.44
C ALA A 88 -3.23 7.32 -8.74
N TYR A 89 -3.58 7.31 -7.46
CA TYR A 89 -3.76 8.54 -6.70
C TYR A 89 -2.45 9.30 -6.49
N LEU A 90 -1.36 8.60 -6.22
CA LEU A 90 -0.04 9.25 -6.10
C LEU A 90 0.34 9.98 -7.39
N ARG A 91 0.10 9.35 -8.55
CA ARG A 91 0.37 10.01 -9.84
C ARG A 91 -0.49 11.26 -10.02
N ARG A 92 -1.76 11.20 -9.65
CA ARG A 92 -2.66 12.35 -9.75
C ARG A 92 -2.23 13.50 -8.83
N LEU A 93 -1.84 13.18 -7.61
CA LEU A 93 -1.36 14.20 -6.65
C LEU A 93 -0.05 14.83 -7.12
N GLN A 94 0.86 14.06 -7.69
CA GLN A 94 2.11 14.58 -8.23
C GLN A 94 1.89 15.49 -9.44
N SER A 95 0.94 15.14 -10.32
CA SER A 95 0.67 15.97 -11.49
C SER A 95 -0.18 17.21 -11.18
N ALA A 96 -0.85 17.26 -10.05
CA ALA A 96 -1.65 18.42 -9.63
C ALA A 96 -0.79 19.54 -9.06
N GLY A 97 0.45 19.25 -8.73
CA GLY A 97 1.40 20.25 -8.24
C GLY A 97 2.03 21.01 -9.38
#